data_9d6e98466c62c89547fbd09f6096b84d
#
_entry.id   9d6e98466c62c89547fbd09f6096b84d
#
_cell.length_a   1.000
_cell.length_b   1.000
_cell.length_c   1.000
_cell.angle_alpha   90.00
_cell.angle_beta   90.00
_cell.angle_gamma   90.00
#
_symmetry.space_group_name_H-M   'P 1'
#
loop_
_entity.id
_entity.type
_entity.pdbx_description
1 polymer ?
#
loop_
_entity_poly.entity_id
_entity_poly.type
_entity_poly.pdbx_seq_one_letter_code
_entity_poly.pdbx_strand_id
1 'polypeptide(L)'
;GRAFIIVPDGLLSRSADNKLREHLLTTCTLNAIISLPTRTFFATQKKTYILSISKKSDREHQTTPIFTYLVSEIGETRDAKRFEIANNDLYEMTKLYKQFMASPSDFESNSQRCKVFPLARFINSHWLVDRDWSDEEKMTLGILEESTTISEQEFISIIHDVSNLLNSFTKNGL
;
A
#
# COMPACT_ATOMS: atom_id res chain seq x y z
N GLY A 1 12.48 13.88 -18.16
CA GLY A 1 13.14 13.14 -17.08
C GLY A 1 12.14 12.29 -16.31
N ARG A 2 12.63 11.29 -15.55
CA ARG A 2 11.85 10.42 -14.66
C ARG A 2 12.34 10.58 -13.23
N ALA A 3 11.43 10.39 -12.27
CA ALA A 3 11.76 10.35 -10.86
C ALA A 3 11.03 9.21 -10.16
N PHE A 4 11.68 8.62 -9.18
CA PHE A 4 11.08 7.72 -8.20
C PHE A 4 11.14 8.38 -6.84
N ILE A 5 9.99 8.57 -6.22
CA ILE A 5 9.87 9.33 -4.98
C ILE A 5 9.19 8.44 -3.94
N ILE A 6 9.81 8.29 -2.79
CA ILE A 6 9.21 7.59 -1.66
C ILE A 6 8.39 8.59 -0.86
N VAL A 7 7.13 8.28 -0.64
CA VAL A 7 6.18 9.14 0.05
C VAL A 7 5.44 8.38 1.16
N PRO A 8 5.09 9.03 2.26
CA PRO A 8 4.25 8.43 3.29
C PRO A 8 2.79 8.36 2.84
N ASP A 9 2.02 7.46 3.44
CA ASP A 9 0.58 7.25 3.23
C ASP A 9 -0.25 8.53 3.37
N GLY A 10 0.10 9.40 4.31
CA GLY A 10 -0.62 10.64 4.55
C GLY A 10 -0.69 11.55 3.31
N LEU A 11 0.41 11.68 2.56
CA LEU A 11 0.44 12.48 1.33
C LEU A 11 -0.53 11.95 0.27
N LEU A 12 -0.78 10.65 0.26
CA LEU A 12 -1.66 9.99 -0.70
C LEU A 12 -3.13 9.98 -0.28
N SER A 13 -3.45 10.29 0.99
CA SER A 13 -4.80 10.16 1.55
C SER A 13 -5.40 11.45 2.08
N ARG A 14 -4.61 12.36 2.65
CA ARG A 14 -5.12 13.55 3.32
C ARG A 14 -5.78 14.51 2.35
N SER A 15 -6.92 15.08 2.74
CA SER A 15 -7.61 16.11 1.97
C SER A 15 -6.76 17.38 1.81
N ALA A 16 -5.97 17.75 2.82
CA ALA A 16 -5.06 18.89 2.77
C ALA A 16 -4.01 18.77 1.64
N ASP A 17 -3.62 17.55 1.28
CA ASP A 17 -2.62 17.27 0.25
C ASP A 17 -3.24 17.08 -1.15
N ASN A 18 -4.56 17.26 -1.29
CA ASN A 18 -5.24 17.09 -2.58
C ASN A 18 -4.69 18.01 -3.67
N LYS A 19 -4.47 19.28 -3.33
CA LYS A 19 -3.90 20.26 -4.26
C LYS A 19 -2.52 19.85 -4.78
N LEU A 20 -1.70 19.19 -3.94
CA LEU A 20 -0.39 18.68 -4.35
C LEU A 20 -0.56 17.52 -5.35
N ARG A 21 -1.48 16.59 -5.08
CA ARG A 21 -1.77 15.47 -6.00
C ARG A 21 -2.29 15.99 -7.35
N GLU A 22 -3.20 16.96 -7.34
CA GLU A 22 -3.70 17.61 -8.56
C GLU A 22 -2.57 18.30 -9.33
N HIS A 23 -1.69 19.01 -8.62
CA HIS A 23 -0.53 19.65 -9.23
C HIS A 23 0.40 18.63 -9.89
N LEU A 24 0.65 17.48 -9.23
CA LEU A 24 1.43 16.39 -9.81
C LEU A 24 0.78 15.84 -11.08
N LEU A 25 -0.54 15.63 -11.10
CA LEU A 25 -1.24 15.16 -12.31
C LEU A 25 -1.25 16.19 -13.45
N THR A 26 -1.15 17.49 -13.12
CA THR A 26 -1.10 18.56 -14.11
C THR A 26 0.29 18.67 -14.74
N THR A 27 1.34 18.59 -13.93
CA THR A 27 2.72 18.87 -14.34
C THR A 27 3.53 17.63 -14.70
N CYS A 28 3.10 16.46 -14.22
CA CYS A 28 3.79 15.19 -14.43
C CYS A 28 2.83 14.13 -14.98
N THR A 29 3.40 13.14 -15.66
CA THR A 29 2.75 11.88 -15.94
C THR A 29 3.00 10.96 -14.74
N LEU A 30 1.94 10.45 -14.12
CA LEU A 30 2.01 9.44 -13.07
C LEU A 30 2.11 8.07 -13.73
N ASN A 31 3.30 7.45 -13.68
CA ASN A 31 3.52 6.16 -14.33
C ASN A 31 3.15 4.99 -13.41
N ALA A 32 3.47 5.08 -12.12
CA ALA A 32 3.19 4.00 -11.18
C ALA A 32 3.04 4.49 -9.74
N ILE A 33 2.29 3.70 -8.96
CA ILE A 33 2.24 3.76 -7.50
C ILE A 33 2.48 2.35 -6.97
N ILE A 34 3.55 2.17 -6.19
CA ILE A 34 3.92 0.89 -5.61
C ILE A 34 3.73 1.00 -4.09
N SER A 35 2.87 0.15 -3.54
CA SER A 35 2.62 0.06 -2.10
C SER A 35 3.70 -0.80 -1.46
N LEU A 36 4.44 -0.24 -0.51
CA LEU A 36 5.43 -0.96 0.29
C LEU A 36 4.83 -1.40 1.62
N PRO A 37 5.30 -2.49 2.23
CA PRO A 37 4.86 -2.90 3.54
C PRO A 37 5.28 -1.88 4.62
N THR A 38 4.64 -1.93 5.78
CA THR A 38 5.07 -1.16 6.95
C THR A 38 6.49 -1.57 7.36
N ARG A 39 7.23 -0.67 8.00
CA ARG A 39 8.62 -0.90 8.44
C ARG A 39 9.61 -1.23 7.31
N THR A 40 9.30 -0.88 6.07
CA THR A 40 10.24 -1.00 4.95
C THR A 40 11.52 -0.19 5.21
N PHE A 41 11.40 0.98 5.81
CA PHE A 41 12.55 1.83 6.14
C PHE A 41 12.80 1.84 7.65
N PHE A 42 14.09 1.76 8.02
CA PHE A 42 14.52 1.75 9.42
C PHE A 42 14.05 3.00 10.19
N ALA A 43 14.06 4.15 9.53
CA ALA A 43 13.72 5.43 10.15
C ALA A 43 12.21 5.64 10.40
N THR A 44 11.34 4.79 9.87
CA THR A 44 9.89 4.94 10.02
C THR A 44 9.14 3.62 10.04
N GLN A 45 8.18 3.52 10.95
CA GLN A 45 7.25 2.39 10.99
C GLN A 45 6.04 2.60 10.09
N LYS A 46 5.89 3.82 9.52
CA LYS A 46 4.74 4.17 8.68
C LYS A 46 4.79 3.43 7.35
N LYS A 47 3.61 3.22 6.80
CA LYS A 47 3.44 2.74 5.44
C LYS A 47 3.93 3.78 4.45
N THR A 48 4.64 3.32 3.43
CA THR A 48 5.21 4.18 2.40
C THR A 48 4.88 3.63 1.01
N TYR A 49 5.00 4.48 0.03
CA TYR A 49 4.75 4.16 -1.38
C TYR A 49 5.86 4.73 -2.24
N ILE A 50 6.12 4.11 -3.37
CA ILE A 50 6.97 4.65 -4.42
C ILE A 50 6.07 5.24 -5.49
N LEU A 51 6.21 6.53 -5.77
CA LEU A 51 5.64 7.17 -6.95
C LEU A 51 6.67 7.17 -8.07
N SER A 52 6.30 6.65 -9.24
CA SER A 52 7.07 6.84 -10.46
C SER A 52 6.39 7.91 -11.30
N ILE A 53 7.10 9.00 -11.54
CA ILE A 53 6.61 10.13 -12.33
C ILE A 53 7.57 10.48 -13.45
N SER A 54 7.03 11.01 -14.55
CA SER A 54 7.81 11.58 -15.65
C SER A 54 7.41 13.03 -15.84
N LYS A 55 8.37 13.87 -16.27
CA LYS A 55 8.05 15.24 -16.66
C LYS A 55 7.10 15.22 -17.86
N LYS A 56 6.04 15.98 -17.77
CA LYS A 56 5.04 16.16 -18.84
C LYS A 56 5.43 17.36 -19.70
N SER A 57 5.10 17.36 -20.97
CA SER A 57 5.15 18.55 -21.80
C SER A 57 3.90 19.40 -21.58
N ASP A 58 4.01 20.73 -21.72
CA ASP A 58 2.96 21.70 -21.34
C ASP A 58 1.59 21.52 -22.02
N ARG A 59 1.51 20.65 -23.04
CA ARG A 59 0.27 20.41 -23.81
C ARG A 59 -0.21 18.95 -23.76
N GLU A 60 0.44 18.13 -23.01
CA GLU A 60 0.16 16.68 -22.97
C GLU A 60 -0.88 16.33 -21.90
N HIS A 61 -1.96 15.68 -22.31
CA HIS A 61 -2.87 15.02 -21.38
C HIS A 61 -2.45 13.56 -21.24
N GLN A 62 -2.34 13.07 -20.01
CA GLN A 62 -2.03 11.67 -19.78
C GLN A 62 -3.21 10.80 -20.23
N THR A 63 -2.96 9.94 -21.20
CA THR A 63 -3.90 8.91 -21.66
C THR A 63 -3.47 7.51 -21.23
N THR A 64 -2.19 7.35 -20.88
CA THR A 64 -1.63 6.08 -20.42
C THR A 64 -2.17 5.72 -19.04
N PRO A 65 -2.47 4.44 -18.81
CA PRO A 65 -2.88 3.96 -17.49
C PRO A 65 -1.73 4.04 -16.48
N ILE A 66 -2.04 3.75 -15.24
CA ILE A 66 -1.09 3.80 -14.12
C ILE A 66 -0.89 2.40 -13.60
N PHE A 67 0.38 2.00 -13.54
CA PHE A 67 0.80 0.73 -12.94
C PHE A 67 0.70 0.80 -11.43
N THR A 68 0.10 -0.21 -10.82
CA THR A 68 0.09 -0.35 -9.36
C THR A 68 0.57 -1.73 -8.95
N TYR A 69 1.27 -1.80 -7.83
CA TYR A 69 1.81 -3.05 -7.32
C TYR A 69 1.78 -3.09 -5.79
N LEU A 70 1.45 -4.24 -5.26
CA LEU A 70 1.33 -4.48 -3.82
C LEU A 70 2.49 -5.37 -3.36
N VAL A 71 3.48 -4.75 -2.71
CA VAL A 71 4.64 -5.44 -2.14
C VAL A 71 4.32 -5.90 -0.72
N SER A 72 4.53 -7.16 -0.42
CA SER A 72 4.49 -7.73 0.93
C SER A 72 5.87 -8.01 1.50
N GLU A 73 6.81 -8.47 0.65
CA GLU A 73 8.15 -8.83 1.07
C GLU A 73 9.22 -8.13 0.23
N ILE A 74 10.23 -7.61 0.90
CA ILE A 74 11.29 -6.78 0.30
C ILE A 74 12.66 -7.48 0.24
N GLY A 75 12.71 -8.79 0.55
CA GLY A 75 13.96 -9.54 0.61
C GLY A 75 14.72 -9.41 1.92
N GLU A 76 14.14 -8.70 2.90
CA GLU A 76 14.73 -8.50 4.23
C GLU A 76 13.65 -8.60 5.30
N THR A 77 14.01 -9.08 6.49
CA THR A 77 13.15 -8.93 7.67
C THR A 77 12.96 -7.45 8.00
N ARG A 78 11.81 -7.10 8.58
CA ARG A 78 11.50 -5.70 8.92
C ARG A 78 11.66 -5.40 10.42
N ASP A 79 12.57 -6.14 11.04
CA ASP A 79 13.04 -5.91 12.41
C ASP A 79 14.29 -5.02 12.46
N ALA A 80 14.82 -4.80 13.67
CA ALA A 80 15.98 -3.94 13.85
C ALA A 80 17.29 -4.51 13.24
N LYS A 81 17.36 -5.82 12.99
CA LYS A 81 18.60 -6.49 12.53
C LYS A 81 18.68 -6.64 11.02
N ARG A 82 17.54 -6.64 10.31
CA ARG A 82 17.49 -6.73 8.84
C ARG A 82 18.22 -7.95 8.27
N PHE A 83 17.72 -9.13 8.56
CA PHE A 83 18.23 -10.34 7.94
C PHE A 83 17.67 -10.52 6.53
N GLU A 84 18.51 -10.97 5.63
CA GLU A 84 18.09 -11.34 4.27
C GLU A 84 17.13 -12.55 4.30
N ILE A 85 16.06 -12.48 3.52
CA ILE A 85 15.08 -13.54 3.33
C ILE A 85 14.87 -13.82 1.85
N ALA A 86 14.49 -15.06 1.51
CA ALA A 86 14.32 -15.48 0.12
C ALA A 86 13.16 -14.77 -0.58
N ASN A 87 12.09 -14.44 0.16
CA ASN A 87 10.90 -13.83 -0.42
C ASN A 87 11.15 -12.34 -0.72
N ASN A 88 11.07 -11.99 -1.99
CA ASN A 88 11.31 -10.63 -2.47
C ASN A 88 10.45 -10.31 -3.68
N ASP A 89 9.37 -9.56 -3.45
CA ASP A 89 8.42 -9.17 -4.51
C ASP A 89 9.00 -8.10 -5.44
N LEU A 90 10.08 -7.41 -5.04
CA LEU A 90 10.66 -6.31 -5.83
C LEU A 90 11.24 -6.78 -7.16
N TYR A 91 11.67 -8.04 -7.26
CA TYR A 91 12.16 -8.61 -8.52
C TYR A 91 11.04 -8.72 -9.54
N GLU A 92 9.91 -9.33 -9.16
CA GLU A 92 8.73 -9.42 -10.02
C GLU A 92 8.21 -8.03 -10.36
N MET A 93 8.03 -7.18 -9.37
CA MET A 93 7.59 -5.78 -9.54
C MET A 93 8.44 -5.06 -10.58
N THR A 94 9.77 -5.14 -10.47
CA THR A 94 10.70 -4.46 -11.38
C THR A 94 10.58 -5.00 -12.81
N LYS A 95 10.42 -6.31 -12.97
CA LYS A 95 10.22 -6.95 -14.27
C LYS A 95 8.92 -6.48 -14.92
N LEU A 96 7.80 -6.55 -14.18
CA LEU A 96 6.49 -6.14 -14.68
C LEU A 96 6.44 -4.65 -14.98
N TYR A 97 7.02 -3.82 -14.13
CA TYR A 97 7.09 -2.38 -14.37
C TYR A 97 7.89 -2.03 -15.63
N LYS A 98 9.00 -2.72 -15.91
CA LYS A 98 9.75 -2.54 -17.18
C LYS A 98 8.91 -2.93 -18.40
N GLN A 99 8.16 -4.02 -18.32
CA GLN A 99 7.25 -4.45 -19.38
C GLN A 99 6.13 -3.43 -19.60
N PHE A 100 5.51 -2.96 -18.51
CA PHE A 100 4.51 -1.90 -18.56
C PHE A 100 5.05 -0.63 -19.22
N MET A 101 6.23 -0.17 -18.85
CA MET A 101 6.83 1.04 -19.42
C MET A 101 7.21 0.92 -20.88
N ALA A 102 7.36 -0.30 -21.41
CA ALA A 102 7.61 -0.55 -22.84
C ALA A 102 6.32 -0.41 -23.67
N SER A 103 5.17 -0.85 -23.16
CA SER A 103 3.86 -0.75 -23.85
C SER A 103 2.74 -0.60 -22.81
N PRO A 104 2.52 0.62 -22.27
CA PRO A 104 1.54 0.81 -21.20
C PRO A 104 0.10 0.47 -21.58
N SER A 105 -0.29 0.72 -22.84
CA SER A 105 -1.66 0.51 -23.31
C SER A 105 -2.01 -0.95 -23.56
N ASP A 106 -1.02 -1.78 -23.86
CA ASP A 106 -1.19 -3.20 -24.19
C ASP A 106 -0.67 -4.12 -23.07
N PHE A 107 -0.32 -3.52 -21.92
CA PHE A 107 0.23 -4.28 -20.81
C PHE A 107 -0.84 -5.13 -20.14
N GLU A 108 -0.56 -6.41 -20.03
CA GLU A 108 -1.33 -7.39 -19.27
C GLU A 108 -0.44 -8.13 -18.28
N SER A 109 -0.96 -8.50 -17.15
CA SER A 109 -0.24 -9.24 -16.12
C SER A 109 -1.17 -10.26 -15.46
N ASN A 110 -0.65 -11.47 -15.26
CA ASN A 110 -1.32 -12.51 -14.46
C ASN A 110 -0.95 -12.44 -12.96
N SER A 111 -0.09 -11.51 -12.58
CA SER A 111 0.28 -11.34 -11.17
C SER A 111 -0.88 -10.75 -10.37
N GLN A 112 -1.28 -11.44 -9.32
CA GLN A 112 -2.31 -10.97 -8.39
C GLN A 112 -1.85 -9.72 -7.60
N ARG A 113 -0.55 -9.42 -7.60
CA ARG A 113 0.06 -8.25 -6.96
C ARG A 113 0.04 -7.00 -7.84
N CYS A 114 -0.28 -7.15 -9.12
CA CYS A 114 -0.25 -6.09 -10.12
C CYS A 114 -1.67 -5.75 -10.58
N LYS A 115 -2.03 -4.49 -10.50
CA LYS A 115 -3.26 -3.95 -11.12
C LYS A 115 -2.91 -2.69 -11.91
N VAL A 116 -3.64 -2.45 -12.98
CA VAL A 116 -3.46 -1.27 -13.82
C VAL A 116 -4.76 -0.49 -13.85
N PHE A 117 -4.69 0.80 -13.60
CA PHE A 117 -5.86 1.66 -13.50
C PHE A 117 -5.79 2.84 -14.46
N PRO A 118 -6.94 3.29 -15.00
CA PRO A 118 -7.00 4.52 -15.76
C PRO A 118 -6.72 5.73 -14.86
N LEU A 119 -6.24 6.82 -15.45
CA LEU A 119 -5.97 8.07 -14.71
C LEU A 119 -7.18 8.56 -13.90
N ALA A 120 -8.39 8.33 -14.41
CA ALA A 120 -9.64 8.73 -13.76
C ALA A 120 -9.77 8.20 -12.32
N ARG A 121 -9.18 7.02 -11.99
CA ARG A 121 -9.16 6.46 -10.64
C ARG A 121 -8.45 7.39 -9.63
N PHE A 122 -7.54 8.23 -10.08
CA PHE A 122 -6.67 9.06 -9.23
C PHE A 122 -7.09 10.52 -9.17
N ILE A 123 -8.06 10.95 -9.98
CA ILE A 123 -8.57 12.32 -10.00
C ILE A 123 -9.54 12.50 -8.82
N ASN A 124 -9.33 13.54 -8.01
CA ASN A 124 -10.17 13.88 -6.85
C ASN A 124 -10.36 12.71 -5.85
N SER A 125 -9.38 11.81 -5.77
CA SER A 125 -9.45 10.63 -4.92
C SER A 125 -8.16 10.45 -4.10
N HIS A 126 -8.20 9.51 -3.15
CA HIS A 126 -6.98 9.05 -2.51
C HIS A 126 -6.16 8.16 -3.45
N TRP A 127 -4.83 8.14 -3.25
CA TRP A 127 -3.91 7.32 -4.03
C TRP A 127 -3.38 6.10 -3.25
N LEU A 128 -4.08 5.68 -2.21
CA LEU A 128 -3.77 4.48 -1.43
C LEU A 128 -4.19 3.26 -2.25
N VAL A 129 -3.32 2.79 -3.13
CA VAL A 129 -3.60 1.70 -4.08
C VAL A 129 -3.79 0.34 -3.41
N ASP A 130 -3.23 0.11 -2.24
CA ASP A 130 -3.45 -1.12 -1.47
C ASP A 130 -4.91 -1.32 -1.04
N ARG A 131 -5.75 -0.29 -1.10
CA ARG A 131 -7.19 -0.38 -0.88
C ARG A 131 -7.96 -0.92 -2.08
N ASP A 132 -7.31 -1.01 -3.23
CA ASP A 132 -7.90 -1.59 -4.44
C ASP A 132 -7.80 -3.13 -4.47
N TRP A 133 -7.19 -3.75 -3.45
CA TRP A 133 -7.22 -5.18 -3.18
C TRP A 133 -8.19 -5.49 -2.07
N SER A 134 -9.07 -6.48 -2.28
CA SER A 134 -9.97 -6.98 -1.24
C SER A 134 -9.19 -7.66 -0.11
N ASP A 135 -9.85 -7.89 1.02
CA ASP A 135 -9.21 -8.59 2.13
C ASP A 135 -8.90 -10.05 1.77
N GLU A 136 -9.75 -10.70 0.95
CA GLU A 136 -9.49 -12.05 0.42
C GLU A 136 -8.26 -12.09 -0.49
N GLU A 137 -8.12 -11.11 -1.39
CA GLU A 137 -6.91 -10.98 -2.22
C GLU A 137 -5.66 -10.78 -1.36
N LYS A 138 -5.74 -9.95 -0.32
CA LYS A 138 -4.62 -9.71 0.60
C LYS A 138 -4.28 -10.94 1.44
N MET A 139 -5.26 -11.72 1.88
CA MET A 139 -5.04 -13.00 2.56
C MET A 139 -4.32 -14.00 1.65
N THR A 140 -4.79 -14.14 0.40
CA THR A 140 -4.15 -15.01 -0.60
C THR A 140 -2.69 -14.60 -0.85
N LEU A 141 -2.38 -13.31 -0.77
CA LEU A 141 -1.03 -12.77 -0.92
C LEU A 141 -0.18 -12.83 0.36
N GLY A 142 -0.72 -13.35 1.47
CA GLY A 142 -0.05 -13.40 2.77
C GLY A 142 0.19 -12.03 3.42
N ILE A 143 -0.61 -11.03 3.05
CA ILE A 143 -0.48 -9.65 3.57
C ILE A 143 -1.37 -9.41 4.78
N LEU A 144 -2.53 -10.04 4.81
CA LEU A 144 -3.39 -10.13 5.99
C LEU A 144 -3.29 -11.55 6.51
N GLU A 145 -3.02 -11.69 7.80
CA GLU A 145 -3.29 -12.94 8.49
C GLU A 145 -4.81 -13.17 8.48
N GLU A 146 -5.25 -14.41 8.36
CA GLU A 146 -6.63 -14.74 8.69
C GLU A 146 -6.89 -14.15 10.07
N SER A 147 -7.71 -13.10 10.12
CA SER A 147 -8.19 -12.63 11.41
C SER A 147 -8.81 -13.87 12.04
N THR A 148 -8.24 -14.33 13.13
CA THR A 148 -8.95 -15.16 14.07
C THR A 148 -10.18 -14.34 14.41
N THR A 149 -11.27 -14.58 13.72
CA THR A 149 -12.58 -14.04 14.06
C THR A 149 -12.82 -14.63 15.43
N ILE A 150 -12.54 -13.83 16.46
CA ILE A 150 -12.90 -14.17 17.83
C ILE A 150 -14.40 -14.47 17.73
N SER A 151 -14.77 -15.71 17.94
CA SER A 151 -16.18 -16.11 17.88
C SER A 151 -16.96 -15.21 18.84
N GLU A 152 -18.20 -14.92 18.55
CA GLU A 152 -19.04 -14.09 19.43
C GLU A 152 -19.01 -14.62 20.89
N GLN A 153 -18.89 -15.92 21.05
CA GLN A 153 -18.73 -16.59 22.35
C GLN A 153 -17.39 -16.28 23.02
N GLU A 154 -16.29 -16.28 22.28
CA GLU A 154 -14.96 -15.90 22.81
C GLU A 154 -14.91 -14.43 23.16
N PHE A 155 -15.53 -13.55 22.36
CA PHE A 155 -15.65 -12.13 22.66
C PHE A 155 -16.44 -11.89 23.93
N ILE A 156 -17.59 -12.57 24.11
CA ILE A 156 -18.41 -12.51 25.34
C ILE A 156 -17.60 -13.02 26.53
N SER A 157 -16.85 -14.11 26.39
CA SER A 157 -15.98 -14.64 27.44
C SER A 157 -14.91 -13.63 27.86
N ILE A 158 -14.23 -12.99 26.91
CA ILE A 158 -13.23 -11.95 27.21
C ILE A 158 -13.84 -10.76 27.93
N ILE A 159 -15.02 -10.28 27.51
CA ILE A 159 -15.75 -9.20 28.17
C ILE A 159 -16.11 -9.58 29.60
N HIS A 160 -16.57 -10.81 29.83
CA HIS A 160 -16.90 -11.32 31.14
C HIS A 160 -15.67 -11.39 32.08
N ASP A 161 -14.53 -11.87 31.55
CA ASP A 161 -13.27 -11.97 32.30
C ASP A 161 -12.73 -10.59 32.70
N VAL A 162 -12.75 -9.63 31.75
CA VAL A 162 -12.38 -8.23 32.03
C VAL A 162 -13.31 -7.61 33.07
N SER A 163 -14.61 -7.86 32.98
CA SER A 163 -15.59 -7.37 33.96
C SER A 163 -15.36 -7.94 35.35
N ASN A 164 -15.06 -9.24 35.47
CA ASN A 164 -14.72 -9.90 36.72
C ASN A 164 -13.43 -9.35 37.32
N LEU A 165 -12.43 -9.10 36.49
CA LEU A 165 -11.16 -8.50 36.91
C LEU A 165 -11.38 -7.09 37.47
N LEU A 166 -12.14 -6.24 36.81
CA LEU A 166 -12.50 -4.90 37.27
C LEU A 166 -13.27 -4.94 38.58
N ASN A 167 -14.23 -5.86 38.73
CA ASN A 167 -14.98 -6.04 39.96
C ASN A 167 -14.10 -6.53 41.11
N SER A 168 -13.05 -7.29 40.87
CA SER A 168 -12.09 -7.72 41.87
C SER A 168 -11.23 -6.56 42.39
N PHE A 169 -10.87 -5.62 41.52
CA PHE A 169 -10.14 -4.40 41.92
C PHE A 169 -11.01 -3.46 42.78
N THR A 170 -12.29 -3.33 42.44
CA THR A 170 -13.22 -2.48 43.24
C THR A 170 -13.57 -3.07 44.58
N LYS A 171 -13.46 -4.39 44.80
CA LYS A 171 -13.70 -5.05 46.08
C LYS A 171 -12.48 -5.08 47.02
N ASN A 172 -11.26 -4.98 46.47
CA ASN A 172 -10.00 -5.12 47.20
C ASN A 172 -9.22 -3.81 47.38
N GLY A 173 -9.77 -2.69 46.97
CA GLY A 173 -9.04 -1.45 47.01
C GLY A 173 -9.85 -0.27 47.50
N LEU A 174 -9.46 0.21 48.67
CA LEU A 174 -9.72 1.52 49.25
C LEU A 174 -10.97 1.61 50.11
#